data_f21e869ce95947d2424f53a47890e1b6
#
_entry.id   f21e869ce95947d2424f53a47890e1b6
#
_cell.length_a   1.000
_cell.length_b   1.000
_cell.length_c   1.000
_cell.angle_alpha   90.00
_cell.angle_beta   90.00
_cell.angle_gamma   90.00
#
_symmetry.space_group_name_H-M   'P 1'
#
loop_
_entity.id
_entity.type
_entity.pdbx_description
1 polymer ?
#
loop_
_entity_poly.entity_id
_entity_poly.type
_entity_poly.pdbx_seq_one_letter_code
_entity_poly.pdbx_strand_id
1 'polypeptide(L)'
;MSTKKSPRMALVCLGILMFATLASWAKTYHFASTKIDPSAMGDVDVSKDKNGNAVVTLRVEHLAKPTMLTPPSTMYVVWFQQPGSDPENQGILKVGDDLRGQLRTTTPLHSFDIFVTAETDPTTRIPSDQVLLQTKVQE
;
A
#
# COMPACT_ATOMS: atom_id res chain seq x y z
N MET A 1 19.23 -41.45 -63.68
CA MET A 1 19.72 -40.28 -62.96
C MET A 1 18.71 -39.88 -61.94
N SER A 2 18.87 -40.23 -60.71
CA SER A 2 17.96 -39.81 -59.64
C SER A 2 18.52 -38.61 -58.93
N THR A 3 17.93 -37.48 -59.11
CA THR A 3 18.24 -36.29 -58.31
C THR A 3 17.60 -36.46 -56.94
N LYS A 4 18.38 -36.84 -55.95
CA LYS A 4 17.92 -36.77 -54.56
C LYS A 4 17.82 -35.33 -54.16
N LYS A 5 16.59 -34.82 -54.16
CA LYS A 5 16.29 -33.58 -53.43
C LYS A 5 16.30 -33.91 -51.95
N SER A 6 17.38 -33.50 -51.26
CA SER A 6 17.34 -33.49 -49.80
C SER A 6 16.31 -32.54 -49.30
N PRO A 7 15.39 -32.92 -48.43
CA PRO A 7 14.50 -31.97 -47.83
C PRO A 7 15.31 -31.03 -46.96
N ARG A 8 15.40 -29.79 -47.35
CA ARG A 8 15.86 -28.76 -46.45
C ARG A 8 14.83 -28.67 -45.35
N MET A 9 15.13 -29.35 -44.27
CA MET A 9 14.44 -29.08 -43.00
C MET A 9 14.76 -27.63 -42.66
N ALA A 10 13.81 -26.75 -42.96
CA ALA A 10 13.79 -25.46 -42.37
C ALA A 10 13.53 -25.67 -40.89
N LEU A 11 14.59 -25.61 -40.09
CA LEU A 11 14.49 -25.54 -38.65
C LEU A 11 13.90 -24.18 -38.34
N VAL A 12 12.59 -24.11 -38.28
CA VAL A 12 11.91 -22.95 -37.71
C VAL A 12 12.22 -23.03 -36.22
N CYS A 13 13.31 -22.37 -35.82
CA CYS A 13 13.51 -22.02 -34.43
C CYS A 13 12.38 -21.06 -34.05
N LEU A 14 11.25 -21.62 -33.64
CA LEU A 14 10.22 -20.90 -32.93
C LEU A 14 10.84 -20.53 -31.60
N GLY A 15 11.51 -19.37 -31.59
CA GLY A 15 11.92 -18.73 -30.35
C GLY A 15 10.66 -18.40 -29.57
N ILE A 16 10.29 -19.33 -28.70
CA ILE A 16 9.33 -19.03 -27.65
C ILE A 16 10.04 -18.00 -26.78
N LEU A 17 9.78 -16.73 -27.10
CA LEU A 17 10.09 -15.63 -26.19
C LEU A 17 9.16 -15.87 -24.99
N MET A 18 9.64 -16.62 -24.00
CA MET A 18 9.03 -16.64 -22.69
C MET A 18 9.19 -15.21 -22.14
N PHE A 19 8.20 -14.38 -22.40
CA PHE A 19 7.94 -13.26 -21.54
C PHE A 19 7.61 -13.86 -20.19
N ALA A 20 8.64 -14.01 -19.35
CA ALA A 20 8.41 -14.15 -17.93
C ALA A 20 7.77 -12.84 -17.50
N THR A 21 6.45 -12.80 -17.54
CA THR A 21 5.71 -11.79 -16.82
C THR A 21 6.09 -11.99 -15.36
N LEU A 22 6.99 -11.15 -14.88
CA LEU A 22 7.21 -11.00 -13.45
C LEU A 22 5.87 -10.55 -12.90
N ALA A 23 5.06 -11.52 -12.48
CA ALA A 23 3.84 -11.25 -11.76
C ALA A 23 4.28 -10.49 -10.50
N SER A 24 4.09 -9.18 -10.51
CA SER A 24 4.26 -8.36 -9.33
C SER A 24 3.17 -8.78 -8.36
N TRP A 25 3.50 -9.63 -7.42
CA TRP A 25 2.58 -10.14 -6.42
C TRP A 25 2.29 -9.01 -5.46
N ALA A 26 1.16 -8.33 -5.68
CA ALA A 26 0.61 -7.39 -4.71
C ALA A 26 0.04 -8.20 -3.54
N LYS A 27 0.39 -7.82 -2.33
CA LYS A 27 -0.13 -8.40 -1.10
C LYS A 27 -1.10 -7.42 -0.47
N THR A 28 -2.27 -7.89 -0.10
CA THR A 28 -3.30 -7.06 0.52
C THR A 28 -3.37 -7.35 2.01
N TYR A 29 -3.36 -6.28 2.80
CA TYR A 29 -3.55 -6.31 4.24
C TYR A 29 -4.82 -5.56 4.60
N HIS A 30 -5.52 -6.00 5.64
CA HIS A 30 -6.73 -5.35 6.10
C HIS A 30 -6.46 -4.54 7.36
N PHE A 31 -7.02 -3.33 7.42
CA PHE A 31 -6.98 -2.53 8.64
C PHE A 31 -7.91 -3.10 9.70
N ALA A 32 -7.44 -3.05 10.94
CA ALA A 32 -8.29 -3.18 12.11
C ALA A 32 -8.72 -1.80 12.56
N SER A 33 -10.04 -1.63 12.78
CA SER A 33 -10.60 -0.41 13.37
C SER A 33 -10.36 -0.39 14.88
N THR A 34 -10.41 0.80 15.45
CA THR A 34 -10.33 1.02 16.88
C THR A 34 -11.72 1.42 17.43
N LYS A 35 -11.78 1.60 18.75
CA LYS A 35 -13.02 2.06 19.41
C LYS A 35 -13.42 3.49 19.06
N ILE A 36 -12.49 4.27 18.49
CA ILE A 36 -12.74 5.68 18.13
C ILE A 36 -13.69 5.75 16.92
N ASP A 37 -13.48 4.89 15.93
CA ASP A 37 -14.38 4.76 14.77
C ASP A 37 -14.50 3.28 14.39
N PRO A 38 -15.39 2.52 15.07
CA PRO A 38 -15.52 1.09 14.82
C PRO A 38 -16.03 0.73 13.43
N SER A 39 -16.67 1.68 12.73
CA SER A 39 -17.18 1.49 11.37
C SER A 39 -16.12 1.68 10.30
N ALA A 40 -15.00 2.30 10.63
CA ALA A 40 -13.91 2.52 9.69
C ALA A 40 -13.33 1.18 9.20
N MET A 41 -13.08 1.11 7.91
CA MET A 41 -12.46 -0.06 7.29
C MET A 41 -11.51 0.39 6.19
N GLY A 42 -10.62 -0.49 5.79
CA GLY A 42 -9.71 -0.20 4.71
C GLY A 42 -8.75 -1.33 4.44
N ASP A 43 -8.11 -1.20 3.29
CA ASP A 43 -7.13 -2.16 2.80
C ASP A 43 -5.83 -1.45 2.43
N VAL A 44 -4.76 -2.21 2.52
CA VAL A 44 -3.42 -1.80 2.11
C VAL A 44 -2.91 -2.78 1.08
N ASP A 45 -2.68 -2.30 -0.13
CA ASP A 45 -2.00 -3.08 -1.17
C ASP A 45 -0.52 -2.72 -1.17
N VAL A 46 0.32 -3.75 -1.10
CA VAL A 46 1.77 -3.62 -1.11
C VAL A 46 2.34 -4.37 -2.30
N SER A 47 3.05 -3.67 -3.17
CA SER A 47 3.79 -4.23 -4.30
C SER A 47 5.23 -3.75 -4.26
N LYS A 48 6.09 -4.27 -5.14
CA LYS A 48 7.48 -3.81 -5.25
C LYS A 48 7.69 -3.05 -6.54
N ASP A 49 8.46 -1.96 -6.48
CA ASP A 49 8.97 -1.28 -7.66
C ASP A 49 10.24 -1.98 -8.18
N LYS A 50 10.79 -1.48 -9.30
CA LYS A 50 12.01 -2.03 -9.91
C LYS A 50 13.26 -1.87 -9.04
N ASN A 51 13.24 -1.02 -8.03
CA ASN A 51 14.35 -0.79 -7.10
C ASN A 51 14.23 -1.63 -5.82
N GLY A 52 13.18 -2.45 -5.71
CA GLY A 52 12.91 -3.27 -4.53
C GLY A 52 12.23 -2.51 -3.39
N ASN A 53 11.78 -1.28 -3.61
CA ASN A 53 11.00 -0.53 -2.63
C ASN A 53 9.55 -1.02 -2.60
N ALA A 54 8.93 -0.96 -1.45
CA ALA A 54 7.51 -1.23 -1.31
C ALA A 54 6.68 -0.03 -1.80
N VAL A 55 5.78 -0.28 -2.74
CA VAL A 55 4.74 0.66 -3.15
C VAL A 55 3.49 0.34 -2.34
N VAL A 56 3.07 1.26 -1.49
CA VAL A 56 1.99 1.09 -0.54
C VAL A 56 0.82 1.96 -0.95
N THR A 57 -0.33 1.34 -1.17
CA THR A 57 -1.57 2.03 -1.49
C THR A 57 -2.61 1.72 -0.42
N LEU A 58 -2.99 2.74 0.34
CA LEU A 58 -4.06 2.66 1.33
C LEU A 58 -5.37 3.09 0.70
N ARG A 59 -6.44 2.35 0.97
CA ARG A 59 -7.82 2.73 0.68
C ARG A 59 -8.65 2.55 1.93
N VAL A 60 -9.35 3.59 2.32
CA VAL A 60 -10.20 3.60 3.51
C VAL A 60 -11.64 3.93 3.13
N GLU A 61 -12.57 3.37 3.87
CA GLU A 61 -14.01 3.59 3.74
C GLU A 61 -14.64 3.76 5.12
N HIS A 62 -15.74 4.46 5.15
CA HIS A 62 -16.49 4.73 6.39
C HIS A 62 -15.65 5.37 7.50
N LEU A 63 -14.65 6.14 7.11
CA LEU A 63 -13.83 6.91 8.04
C LEU A 63 -14.50 8.26 8.29
N ALA A 64 -14.90 8.49 9.54
CA ALA A 64 -15.54 9.75 9.93
C ALA A 64 -14.67 10.95 9.58
N LYS A 65 -15.30 12.10 9.30
CA LYS A 65 -14.52 13.33 9.13
C LYS A 65 -13.80 13.66 10.43
N PRO A 66 -12.53 14.12 10.37
CA PRO A 66 -11.76 14.40 11.60
C PRO A 66 -12.46 15.40 12.54
N THR A 67 -13.20 16.36 11.98
CA THR A 67 -13.97 17.34 12.73
C THR A 67 -15.11 16.75 13.57
N MET A 68 -15.53 15.54 13.26
CA MET A 68 -16.61 14.82 13.97
C MET A 68 -16.11 13.99 15.13
N LEU A 69 -14.81 13.91 15.34
CA LEU A 69 -14.20 13.17 16.44
C LEU A 69 -14.31 13.95 17.76
N THR A 70 -14.14 13.27 18.89
CA THR A 70 -14.10 13.85 20.21
C THR A 70 -12.78 13.51 20.91
N PRO A 71 -11.86 14.46 21.11
CA PRO A 71 -11.89 15.85 20.61
C PRO A 71 -11.79 15.93 19.08
N PRO A 72 -12.30 17.02 18.48
CA PRO A 72 -12.23 17.18 17.03
C PRO A 72 -10.79 17.40 16.55
N SER A 73 -10.50 16.94 15.36
CA SER A 73 -9.24 17.15 14.66
C SER A 73 -9.49 17.75 13.28
N THR A 74 -8.44 18.07 12.53
CA THR A 74 -8.58 18.72 11.23
C THR A 74 -8.19 17.82 10.07
N MET A 75 -7.40 16.75 10.32
CA MET A 75 -6.88 15.87 9.29
C MET A 75 -6.53 14.50 9.84
N TYR A 76 -6.30 13.57 8.93
CA TYR A 76 -5.68 12.28 9.22
C TYR A 76 -4.26 12.24 8.68
N VAL A 77 -3.36 11.63 9.44
CA VAL A 77 -1.97 11.37 9.05
C VAL A 77 -1.71 9.87 9.07
N VAL A 78 -1.02 9.41 8.05
CA VAL A 78 -0.58 8.00 7.93
C VAL A 78 0.85 7.89 8.45
N TRP A 79 1.10 6.84 9.23
CA TRP A 79 2.38 6.56 9.84
C TRP A 79 2.88 5.18 9.46
N PHE A 80 4.18 5.08 9.20
CA PHE A 80 4.90 3.82 9.11
C PHE A 80 5.87 3.72 10.27
N GLN A 81 5.94 2.56 10.89
CA GLN A 81 6.82 2.33 12.03
C GLN A 81 7.47 0.94 11.93
N GLN A 82 8.81 0.92 11.86
CA GLN A 82 9.56 -0.31 12.04
C GLN A 82 9.61 -0.69 13.51
N PRO A 83 9.69 -2.01 13.84
CA PRO A 83 9.93 -2.46 15.20
C PRO A 83 11.18 -1.79 15.80
N GLY A 84 11.04 -1.19 16.99
CA GLY A 84 12.13 -0.53 17.69
C GLY A 84 12.55 0.84 17.16
N SER A 85 11.81 1.42 16.23
CA SER A 85 12.04 2.75 15.65
C SER A 85 10.88 3.69 15.92
N ASP A 86 11.12 5.00 15.76
CA ASP A 86 10.07 6.00 15.87
C ASP A 86 9.14 5.94 14.64
N PRO A 87 7.86 6.31 14.82
CA PRO A 87 6.95 6.43 13.69
C PRO A 87 7.39 7.52 12.71
N GLU A 88 7.20 7.25 11.42
CA GLU A 88 7.48 8.18 10.34
C GLU A 88 6.19 8.67 9.70
N ASN A 89 6.02 9.98 9.62
CA ASN A 89 4.88 10.63 8.98
C ASN A 89 4.96 10.42 7.46
N GLN A 90 3.94 9.78 6.88
CA GLN A 90 3.85 9.50 5.44
C GLN A 90 2.98 10.50 4.69
N GLY A 91 2.37 11.43 5.38
CA GLY A 91 1.52 12.44 4.79
C GLY A 91 0.04 12.34 5.19
N ILE A 92 -0.74 13.25 4.62
CA ILE A 92 -2.16 13.40 4.93
C ILE A 92 -2.96 12.39 4.13
N LEU A 93 -3.89 11.72 4.81
CA LEU A 93 -4.96 10.95 4.19
C LEU A 93 -6.21 11.83 4.10
N LYS A 94 -6.51 12.31 2.90
CA LYS A 94 -7.71 13.11 2.66
C LYS A 94 -8.94 12.22 2.59
N VAL A 95 -9.96 12.55 3.36
CA VAL A 95 -11.26 11.88 3.37
C VAL A 95 -12.29 12.81 2.75
N GLY A 96 -12.95 12.33 1.70
CA GLY A 96 -13.99 13.06 1.01
C GLY A 96 -15.35 13.03 1.76
N ASP A 97 -16.36 13.67 1.17
CA ASP A 97 -17.72 13.68 1.72
C ASP A 97 -18.38 12.30 1.71
N ASP A 98 -17.89 11.39 0.88
CA ASP A 98 -18.26 9.97 0.82
C ASP A 98 -17.59 9.11 1.91
N LEU A 99 -16.82 9.70 2.82
CA LEU A 99 -16.07 9.06 3.90
C LEU A 99 -15.02 8.05 3.40
N ARG A 100 -14.51 8.28 2.19
CA ARG A 100 -13.47 7.49 1.56
C ARG A 100 -12.20 8.30 1.39
N GLY A 101 -11.07 7.62 1.48
CA GLY A 101 -9.76 8.21 1.24
C GLY A 101 -8.80 7.23 0.64
N GLN A 102 -7.76 7.76 0.02
CA GLN A 102 -6.67 6.98 -0.57
C GLN A 102 -5.35 7.71 -0.41
N LEU A 103 -4.31 6.96 -0.10
CA LEU A 103 -2.92 7.45 -0.11
C LEU A 103 -2.04 6.40 -0.77
N ARG A 104 -1.17 6.85 -1.67
CA ARG A 104 -0.12 6.03 -2.26
C ARG A 104 1.24 6.62 -1.93
N THR A 105 2.14 5.79 -1.43
CA THR A 105 3.51 6.18 -1.10
C THR A 105 4.47 5.03 -1.34
N THR A 106 5.75 5.32 -1.37
CA THR A 106 6.82 4.34 -1.56
C THR A 106 7.76 4.39 -0.39
N THR A 107 8.18 3.23 0.09
CA THR A 107 9.09 3.10 1.23
C THR A 107 10.12 2.00 0.99
N PRO A 108 11.37 2.15 1.48
CA PRO A 108 12.36 1.08 1.47
C PRO A 108 12.13 0.03 2.58
N LEU A 109 11.13 0.24 3.45
CA LEU A 109 10.82 -0.69 4.54
C LEU A 109 10.21 -1.98 4.00
N HIS A 110 10.51 -3.10 4.66
CA HIS A 110 10.00 -4.43 4.30
C HIS A 110 8.96 -4.95 5.29
N SER A 111 9.18 -4.70 6.57
CA SER A 111 8.24 -5.09 7.62
C SER A 111 8.01 -3.91 8.54
N PHE A 112 6.77 -3.46 8.65
CA PHE A 112 6.43 -2.24 9.38
C PHE A 112 4.95 -2.23 9.75
N ASP A 113 4.65 -1.48 10.79
CA ASP A 113 3.28 -1.18 11.16
C ASP A 113 2.79 0.05 10.39
N ILE A 114 1.52 0.04 10.01
CA ILE A 114 0.82 1.18 9.42
C ILE A 114 -0.31 1.56 10.35
N PHE A 115 -0.41 2.82 10.69
CA PHE A 115 -1.55 3.32 11.44
C PHE A 115 -1.93 4.74 11.00
N VAL A 116 -3.17 5.07 11.24
CA VAL A 116 -3.78 6.35 10.87
C VAL A 116 -4.25 7.04 12.13
N THR A 117 -3.79 8.28 12.33
CA THR A 117 -4.15 9.11 13.48
C THR A 117 -4.84 10.39 13.05
N ALA A 118 -5.66 10.92 13.96
CA ALA A 118 -6.25 12.25 13.81
C ALA A 118 -5.30 13.31 14.36
N GLU A 119 -5.01 14.31 13.55
CA GLU A 119 -4.02 15.34 13.84
C GLU A 119 -4.54 16.74 13.52
N THR A 120 -3.86 17.75 14.03
CA THR A 120 -4.10 19.17 13.74
C THR A 120 -2.96 19.83 12.98
N ASP A 121 -1.83 19.16 12.88
CA ASP A 121 -0.62 19.64 12.19
C ASP A 121 -0.14 18.55 11.20
N PRO A 122 -0.06 18.86 9.88
CA PRO A 122 0.36 17.90 8.89
C PRO A 122 1.83 17.51 8.97
N THR A 123 2.64 18.32 9.66
CA THR A 123 4.10 18.13 9.80
C THR A 123 4.51 17.52 11.13
N THR A 124 3.51 17.12 11.95
CA THR A 124 3.81 16.52 13.25
C THR A 124 4.73 15.30 13.10
N ARG A 125 5.69 15.18 14.01
CA ARG A 125 6.62 14.05 14.08
C ARG A 125 6.22 13.01 15.14
N ILE A 126 5.26 13.37 15.97
CA ILE A 126 4.76 12.52 17.04
C ILE A 126 3.28 12.31 16.80
N PRO A 127 2.84 11.05 16.59
CA PRO A 127 1.43 10.76 16.42
C PRO A 127 0.65 11.04 17.70
N SER A 128 -0.60 11.51 17.53
CA SER A 128 -1.54 11.61 18.64
C SER A 128 -1.96 10.21 19.12
N ASP A 129 -2.65 10.15 20.23
CA ASP A 129 -3.23 8.92 20.77
C ASP A 129 -4.58 8.54 20.10
N GLN A 130 -5.09 9.39 19.19
CA GLN A 130 -6.31 9.11 18.42
C GLN A 130 -6.00 8.25 17.19
N VAL A 131 -5.78 6.97 17.40
CA VAL A 131 -5.56 5.99 16.33
C VAL A 131 -6.90 5.44 15.84
N LEU A 132 -7.19 5.57 14.55
CA LEU A 132 -8.45 5.13 13.93
C LEU A 132 -8.35 3.74 13.30
N LEU A 133 -7.24 3.49 12.62
CA LEU A 133 -6.97 2.27 11.87
C LEU A 133 -5.53 1.83 12.08
N GLN A 134 -5.31 0.52 12.08
CA GLN A 134 -3.95 -0.04 12.20
C GLN A 134 -3.85 -1.39 11.49
N THR A 135 -2.69 -1.68 10.95
CA THR A 135 -2.35 -2.98 10.39
C THR A 135 -0.84 -3.21 10.43
N LYS A 136 -0.42 -4.42 10.15
CA LYS A 136 0.99 -4.79 10.09
C LYS A 136 1.31 -5.37 8.72
N VAL A 137 2.33 -4.83 8.07
CA VAL A 137 2.90 -5.35 6.83
C VAL A 137 4.08 -6.23 7.17
N GLN A 138 4.09 -7.43 6.62
CA GLN A 138 5.17 -8.42 6.79
C GLN A 138 5.50 -9.00 5.41
N GLU A 139 6.76 -8.84 5.00
CA GLU A 139 7.33 -9.50 3.82
C GLU A 139 8.09 -10.76 4.18
#